data_a3256d484a222d3bb1704d45237a8091
#
_entry.id   a3256d484a222d3bb1704d45237a8091
#
_cell.length_a   1.000
_cell.length_b   1.000
_cell.length_c   1.000
_cell.angle_alpha   90.00
_cell.angle_beta   90.00
_cell.angle_gamma   90.00
#
_symmetry.space_group_name_H-M   'P 1'
#
loop_
_entity.id
_entity.type
_entity.pdbx_description
1 polymer ?
#
loop_
_entity_poly.entity_id
_entity_poly.type
_entity_poly.pdbx_seq_one_letter_code
_entity_poly.pdbx_strand_id
1 'polypeptide(L)'
;TALPTGHESTIESTEYVYSLMMHYSDALGVNCTHCHNSRAFAAWDQSNSERVKAWHGQQMVKEMNNAYINPTNQWLPAYRQGALGDAQKVNCATCHQGAYQPLLGANMIADYPSLSRLAPAEEPSEAMEETMEMESASLDNGSTSGEAH
;
A
#
# COMPACT_ATOMS: atom_id res chain seq x y z
N THR A 1 15.19 1.29 -14.00
CA THR A 1 16.07 0.28 -13.34
C THR A 1 15.39 -0.21 -12.08
N ALA A 2 15.20 -1.48 -11.97
CA ALA A 2 14.46 -2.07 -10.88
C ALA A 2 15.24 -2.15 -9.58
N LEU A 3 16.53 -2.22 -9.64
CA LEU A 3 17.41 -2.13 -8.48
C LEU A 3 18.36 -0.95 -8.68
N PRO A 4 18.74 -0.23 -7.63
CA PRO A 4 19.73 0.82 -7.73
C PRO A 4 20.99 0.24 -8.36
N THR A 5 21.41 0.81 -9.47
CA THR A 5 22.72 0.52 -10.07
C THR A 5 23.73 1.50 -9.46
N GLY A 6 24.96 1.05 -9.22
CA GLY A 6 26.05 1.92 -8.79
C GLY A 6 26.32 1.98 -7.29
N HIS A 7 25.80 1.05 -6.49
CA HIS A 7 26.28 0.82 -5.13
C HIS A 7 27.42 -0.18 -5.16
N GLU A 8 28.40 0.03 -4.33
CA GLU A 8 29.50 -0.91 -4.16
C GLU A 8 28.95 -2.22 -3.57
N SER A 9 29.19 -3.32 -4.27
CA SER A 9 28.80 -4.63 -3.80
C SER A 9 29.81 -5.09 -2.74
N THR A 10 29.40 -5.07 -1.47
CA THR A 10 30.16 -5.64 -0.37
C THR A 10 29.64 -7.04 -0.06
N ILE A 11 30.39 -7.84 0.68
CA ILE A 11 29.94 -9.15 1.18
C ILE A 11 28.66 -8.97 2.03
N GLU A 12 28.66 -7.97 2.91
CA GLU A 12 27.53 -7.67 3.78
C GLU A 12 26.26 -7.29 2.97
N SER A 13 26.40 -6.44 1.93
CA SER A 13 25.27 -6.11 1.07
C SER A 13 24.75 -7.30 0.27
N THR A 14 25.64 -8.23 -0.10
CA THR A 14 25.27 -9.46 -0.80
C THR A 14 24.52 -10.41 0.13
N GLU A 15 24.94 -10.55 1.37
CA GLU A 15 24.25 -11.37 2.38
C GLU A 15 22.85 -10.82 2.67
N TYR A 16 22.72 -9.50 2.80
CA TYR A 16 21.42 -8.86 2.97
C TYR A 16 20.48 -9.10 1.79
N VAL A 17 20.97 -8.90 0.56
CA VAL A 17 20.17 -9.14 -0.65
C VAL A 17 19.79 -10.61 -0.78
N TYR A 18 20.71 -11.53 -0.46
CA TYR A 18 20.42 -12.95 -0.47
C TYR A 18 19.33 -13.33 0.53
N SER A 19 19.40 -12.82 1.75
CA SER A 19 18.38 -13.04 2.78
C SER A 19 17.00 -12.52 2.35
N LEU A 20 16.96 -11.35 1.67
CA LEU A 20 15.72 -10.81 1.10
C LEU A 20 15.18 -11.71 -0.01
N MET A 21 16.05 -12.26 -0.88
CA MET A 21 15.62 -13.19 -1.93
C MET A 21 15.09 -14.52 -1.35
N MET A 22 15.69 -15.01 -0.27
CA MET A 22 15.18 -16.17 0.46
C MET A 22 13.79 -15.89 1.05
N HIS A 23 13.60 -14.71 1.65
CA HIS A 23 12.28 -14.29 2.12
C HIS A 23 11.24 -14.27 0.99
N TYR A 24 11.60 -13.79 -0.21
CA TYR A 24 10.68 -13.82 -1.36
C TYR A 24 10.34 -15.25 -1.77
N SER A 25 11.34 -16.12 -1.86
CA SER A 25 11.13 -17.52 -2.24
C SER A 25 10.20 -18.23 -1.28
N ASP A 26 10.42 -18.07 0.01
CA ASP A 26 9.62 -18.69 1.06
C ASP A 26 8.21 -18.11 1.11
N ALA A 27 8.10 -16.78 1.03
CA ALA A 27 6.81 -16.09 1.09
C ALA A 27 5.90 -16.41 -0.10
N LEU A 28 6.46 -16.58 -1.30
CA LEU A 28 5.71 -16.89 -2.51
C LEU A 28 5.64 -18.40 -2.80
N GLY A 29 6.38 -19.25 -2.09
CA GLY A 29 6.43 -20.67 -2.37
C GLY A 29 7.09 -21.01 -3.72
N VAL A 30 8.05 -20.19 -4.16
CA VAL A 30 8.71 -20.34 -5.47
C VAL A 30 10.23 -20.47 -5.30
N ASN A 31 10.90 -20.95 -6.34
CA ASN A 31 12.37 -21.00 -6.36
C ASN A 31 12.96 -19.78 -7.11
N CYS A 32 14.28 -19.63 -7.05
CA CYS A 32 15.01 -18.52 -7.64
C CYS A 32 14.76 -18.36 -9.15
N THR A 33 14.57 -19.46 -9.89
CA THR A 33 14.38 -19.44 -11.34
C THR A 33 12.99 -18.97 -11.76
N HIS A 34 12.07 -18.80 -10.80
CA HIS A 34 10.79 -18.17 -11.07
C HIS A 34 10.96 -16.71 -11.54
N CYS A 35 11.93 -16.01 -10.95
CA CYS A 35 12.22 -14.61 -11.27
C CYS A 35 13.53 -14.42 -12.04
N HIS A 36 14.53 -15.27 -11.83
CA HIS A 36 15.86 -15.10 -12.39
C HIS A 36 16.19 -16.13 -13.48
N ASN A 37 16.96 -15.69 -14.48
CA ASN A 37 17.64 -16.59 -15.39
C ASN A 37 18.90 -17.16 -14.71
N SER A 38 19.00 -18.46 -14.55
CA SER A 38 20.13 -19.11 -13.85
C SER A 38 21.47 -18.92 -14.55
N ARG A 39 21.49 -18.63 -15.86
CA ARG A 39 22.71 -18.37 -16.63
C ARG A 39 23.16 -16.91 -16.55
N ALA A 40 22.27 -16.01 -16.17
CA ALA A 40 22.52 -14.56 -16.10
C ALA A 40 21.75 -13.95 -14.91
N PHE A 41 22.07 -14.40 -13.72
CA PHE A 41 21.30 -14.14 -12.50
C PHE A 41 21.12 -12.64 -12.21
N ALA A 42 22.16 -11.85 -12.47
CA ALA A 42 22.13 -10.40 -12.26
C ALA A 42 21.42 -9.64 -13.39
N ALA A 43 21.38 -10.21 -14.62
CA ALA A 43 20.85 -9.52 -15.77
C ALA A 43 19.34 -9.32 -15.67
N TRP A 44 18.94 -8.08 -15.72
CA TRP A 44 17.54 -7.71 -15.63
C TRP A 44 16.76 -8.03 -16.90
N ASP A 45 17.35 -7.71 -18.04
CA ASP A 45 16.82 -7.91 -19.38
C ASP A 45 16.62 -9.39 -19.77
N GLN A 46 17.34 -10.29 -19.09
CA GLN A 46 17.24 -11.74 -19.31
C GLN A 46 16.40 -12.44 -18.23
N SER A 47 15.79 -11.68 -17.35
CA SER A 47 14.95 -12.22 -16.26
C SER A 47 13.51 -12.43 -16.72
N ASN A 48 12.82 -13.34 -16.04
CA ASN A 48 11.39 -13.55 -16.26
C ASN A 48 10.57 -12.29 -15.85
N SER A 49 9.39 -12.13 -16.44
CA SER A 49 8.45 -11.04 -16.12
C SER A 49 8.08 -10.98 -14.63
N GLU A 50 8.15 -12.11 -13.95
CA GLU A 50 7.85 -12.24 -12.52
C GLU A 50 8.81 -11.42 -11.64
N ARG A 51 10.05 -11.17 -12.12
CA ARG A 51 10.99 -10.28 -11.44
C ARG A 51 10.49 -8.83 -11.40
N VAL A 52 9.85 -8.36 -12.48
CA VAL A 52 9.24 -7.02 -12.54
C VAL A 52 8.07 -6.92 -11.56
N LYS A 53 7.21 -7.94 -11.51
CA LYS A 53 6.09 -7.99 -10.56
C LYS A 53 6.59 -7.97 -9.11
N ALA A 54 7.62 -8.76 -8.80
CA ALA A 54 8.22 -8.78 -7.47
C ALA A 54 8.80 -7.41 -7.07
N TRP A 55 9.39 -6.67 -8.02
CA TRP A 55 9.86 -5.31 -7.79
C TRP A 55 8.71 -4.36 -7.41
N HIS A 56 7.62 -4.37 -8.16
CA HIS A 56 6.45 -3.56 -7.84
C HIS A 56 5.83 -3.96 -6.50
N GLY A 57 5.76 -5.27 -6.20
CA GLY A 57 5.33 -5.77 -4.90
C GLY A 57 6.20 -5.25 -3.75
N GLN A 58 7.52 -5.19 -3.94
CA GLN A 58 8.44 -4.60 -2.95
C GLN A 58 8.16 -3.12 -2.71
N GLN A 59 7.92 -2.33 -3.76
CA GLN A 59 7.58 -0.91 -3.61
C GLN A 59 6.25 -0.74 -2.87
N MET A 60 5.24 -1.55 -3.21
CA MET A 60 3.95 -1.55 -2.53
C MET A 60 4.10 -1.85 -1.02
N VAL A 61 4.87 -2.87 -0.64
CA VAL A 61 5.11 -3.20 0.78
C VAL A 61 5.82 -2.05 1.50
N LYS A 62 6.81 -1.43 0.86
CA LYS A 62 7.51 -0.26 1.43
C LYS A 62 6.54 0.91 1.66
N GLU A 63 5.70 1.20 0.70
CA GLU A 63 4.72 2.27 0.80
C GLU A 63 3.69 1.97 1.90
N MET A 64 3.13 0.77 1.94
CA MET A 64 2.21 0.36 3.00
C MET A 64 2.83 0.54 4.39
N ASN A 65 4.07 0.11 4.58
CA ASN A 65 4.75 0.25 5.86
C ASN A 65 5.00 1.71 6.22
N ASN A 66 5.43 2.53 5.27
CA ASN A 66 5.82 3.92 5.54
C ASN A 66 4.62 4.86 5.64
N ALA A 67 3.67 4.76 4.71
CA ALA A 67 2.55 5.70 4.62
C ALA A 67 1.37 5.31 5.52
N TYR A 68 1.17 4.02 5.77
CA TYR A 68 -0.04 3.54 6.47
C TYR A 68 0.27 2.89 7.83
N ILE A 69 1.31 2.06 7.94
CA ILE A 69 1.59 1.33 9.18
C ILE A 69 2.38 2.18 10.17
N ASN A 70 3.48 2.82 9.76
CA ASN A 70 4.32 3.62 10.65
C ASN A 70 3.54 4.75 11.38
N PRO A 71 2.62 5.49 10.75
CA PRO A 71 1.86 6.51 11.43
C PRO A 71 1.00 5.99 12.59
N THR A 72 0.66 4.70 12.61
CA THR A 72 -0.14 4.11 13.69
C THR A 72 0.64 3.94 15.00
N ASN A 73 1.98 4.04 14.98
CA ASN A 73 2.83 3.88 16.16
C ASN A 73 2.37 4.73 17.33
N GLN A 74 1.94 5.97 17.08
CA GLN A 74 1.50 6.92 18.09
C GLN A 74 0.24 6.48 18.86
N TRP A 75 -0.55 5.58 18.29
CA TRP A 75 -1.79 5.09 18.88
C TRP A 75 -1.66 3.70 19.51
N LEU A 76 -0.52 3.01 19.27
CA LEU A 76 -0.32 1.65 19.76
C LEU A 76 0.24 1.64 21.18
N PRO A 77 -0.44 0.98 22.12
CA PRO A 77 0.14 0.76 23.45
C PRO A 77 1.35 -0.18 23.35
N ALA A 78 2.27 -0.09 24.29
CA ALA A 78 3.55 -0.81 24.28
C ALA A 78 3.41 -2.33 24.08
N TYR A 79 2.37 -2.94 24.65
CA TYR A 79 2.12 -4.39 24.50
C TYR A 79 1.65 -4.83 23.08
N ARG A 80 1.31 -3.87 22.22
CA ARG A 80 0.92 -4.09 20.82
C ARG A 80 2.04 -3.77 19.84
N GLN A 81 3.12 -3.21 20.32
CA GLN A 81 4.27 -2.87 19.48
C GLN A 81 5.10 -4.11 19.16
N GLY A 82 5.79 -4.09 18.04
CA GLY A 82 6.74 -5.13 17.63
C GLY A 82 8.02 -5.12 18.47
N ALA A 83 8.93 -6.02 18.15
CA ALA A 83 10.19 -6.20 18.88
C ALA A 83 11.10 -4.94 18.88
N LEU A 84 10.91 -4.06 17.90
CA LEU A 84 11.64 -2.79 17.78
C LEU A 84 10.94 -1.61 18.47
N GLY A 85 9.85 -1.86 19.19
CA GLY A 85 9.08 -0.80 19.84
C GLY A 85 8.23 0.03 18.87
N ASP A 86 7.83 -0.53 17.75
CA ASP A 86 7.03 0.12 16.71
C ASP A 86 5.88 -0.78 16.23
N ALA A 87 5.03 -0.26 15.34
CA ALA A 87 3.98 -1.06 14.71
C ALA A 87 4.59 -2.20 13.90
N GLN A 88 3.99 -3.39 14.00
CA GLN A 88 4.43 -4.55 13.23
C GLN A 88 4.29 -4.26 11.74
N LYS A 89 5.36 -4.53 10.99
CA LYS A 89 5.42 -4.27 9.55
C LYS A 89 4.80 -5.42 8.76
N VAL A 90 4.15 -5.08 7.66
CA VAL A 90 3.76 -6.06 6.66
C VAL A 90 4.96 -6.45 5.80
N ASN A 91 4.98 -7.68 5.34
CA ASN A 91 5.99 -8.22 4.43
C ASN A 91 5.33 -9.14 3.39
N CYS A 92 6.12 -9.73 2.49
CA CYS A 92 5.56 -10.59 1.43
C CYS A 92 4.75 -11.75 2.00
N ALA A 93 5.23 -12.39 3.08
CA ALA A 93 4.54 -13.52 3.70
C ALA A 93 3.21 -13.14 4.35
N THR A 94 3.00 -11.87 4.73
CA THR A 94 1.74 -11.39 5.30
C THR A 94 0.56 -11.63 4.34
N CYS A 95 0.79 -11.44 3.03
CA CYS A 95 -0.23 -11.62 2.01
C CYS A 95 -0.11 -12.96 1.27
N HIS A 96 1.12 -13.38 0.95
CA HIS A 96 1.34 -14.57 0.12
C HIS A 96 1.29 -15.90 0.89
N GLN A 97 1.78 -15.93 2.12
CA GLN A 97 1.69 -17.10 3.03
C GLN A 97 2.19 -18.42 2.40
N GLY A 98 3.26 -18.37 1.61
CA GLY A 98 3.80 -19.52 0.91
C GLY A 98 3.12 -19.87 -0.41
N ALA A 99 2.23 -19.01 -0.92
CA ALA A 99 1.54 -19.18 -2.19
C ALA A 99 1.89 -18.06 -3.17
N TYR A 100 2.16 -18.43 -4.43
CA TYR A 100 2.51 -17.47 -5.48
C TYR A 100 1.46 -16.36 -5.66
N GLN A 101 0.19 -16.71 -5.58
CA GLN A 101 -0.91 -15.75 -5.63
C GLN A 101 -1.52 -15.59 -4.23
N PRO A 102 -1.61 -14.35 -3.70
CA PRO A 102 -2.31 -14.12 -2.45
C PRO A 102 -3.72 -14.70 -2.49
N LEU A 103 -4.17 -15.30 -1.39
CA LEU A 103 -5.47 -15.96 -1.27
C LEU A 103 -5.73 -17.00 -2.37
N LEU A 104 -4.67 -17.66 -2.88
CA LEU A 104 -4.74 -18.62 -3.99
C LEU A 104 -5.36 -18.03 -5.26
N GLY A 105 -5.24 -16.73 -5.47
CA GLY A 105 -5.77 -16.02 -6.63
C GLY A 105 -7.25 -15.67 -6.58
N ALA A 106 -7.89 -15.74 -5.40
CA ALA A 106 -9.29 -15.31 -5.24
C ALA A 106 -9.47 -13.85 -5.66
N ASN A 107 -10.48 -13.59 -6.48
CA ASN A 107 -10.78 -12.25 -6.98
C ASN A 107 -11.60 -11.45 -5.94
N MET A 108 -10.91 -10.94 -4.92
CA MET A 108 -11.56 -10.16 -3.86
C MET A 108 -12.22 -8.88 -4.35
N ILE A 109 -11.77 -8.32 -5.48
CA ILE A 109 -12.36 -7.10 -6.05
C ILE A 109 -13.75 -7.36 -6.63
N ALA A 110 -14.01 -8.60 -7.10
CA ALA A 110 -15.35 -8.98 -7.56
C ALA A 110 -16.38 -8.94 -6.42
N ASP A 111 -15.97 -9.40 -5.23
CA ASP A 111 -16.83 -9.45 -4.03
C ASP A 111 -16.86 -8.10 -3.30
N TYR A 112 -15.74 -7.36 -3.34
CA TYR A 112 -15.55 -6.09 -2.64
C TYR A 112 -15.01 -5.00 -3.58
N PRO A 113 -15.83 -4.43 -4.46
CA PRO A 113 -15.40 -3.44 -5.47
C PRO A 113 -14.73 -2.19 -4.90
N SER A 114 -15.06 -1.82 -3.66
CA SER A 114 -14.45 -0.69 -2.94
C SER A 114 -12.94 -0.84 -2.72
N LEU A 115 -12.39 -2.06 -2.81
CA LEU A 115 -10.95 -2.30 -2.70
C LEU A 115 -10.14 -1.82 -3.92
N SER A 116 -10.79 -1.56 -5.06
CA SER A 116 -10.13 -1.13 -6.30
C SER A 116 -10.33 0.34 -6.63
N ARG A 117 -11.25 1.03 -5.95
CA ARG A 117 -11.58 2.43 -6.20
C ARG A 117 -11.52 3.21 -4.90
N LEU A 118 -10.97 4.42 -4.96
CA LEU A 118 -11.40 5.44 -4.03
C LEU A 118 -12.92 5.55 -4.20
N ALA A 119 -13.67 5.45 -3.10
CA ALA A 119 -15.10 5.73 -3.17
C ALA A 119 -15.27 7.04 -3.94
N PRO A 120 -16.18 7.13 -4.91
CA PRO A 120 -16.55 8.43 -5.47
C PRO A 120 -16.78 9.36 -4.27
N ALA A 121 -16.23 10.57 -4.31
CA ALA A 121 -16.64 11.60 -3.35
C ALA A 121 -18.16 11.54 -3.33
N GLU A 122 -18.76 11.26 -2.18
CA GLU A 122 -20.21 11.26 -2.07
C GLU A 122 -20.64 12.64 -2.55
N GLU A 123 -21.30 12.70 -3.71
CA GLU A 123 -21.99 13.88 -4.14
C GLU A 123 -22.88 14.29 -2.97
N PRO A 124 -22.85 15.57 -2.53
CA PRO A 124 -23.67 16.01 -1.41
C PRO A 124 -25.09 15.55 -1.68
N SER A 125 -25.66 14.77 -0.78
CA SER A 125 -27.01 14.24 -0.96
C SER A 125 -27.95 15.43 -1.15
N GLU A 126 -28.93 15.33 -2.06
CA GLU A 126 -29.91 16.38 -2.34
C GLU A 126 -30.54 16.95 -1.05
N ALA A 127 -30.58 16.15 0.04
CA ALA A 127 -30.99 16.59 1.37
C ALA A 127 -30.03 17.62 2.03
N MET A 128 -28.73 17.63 1.67
CA MET A 128 -27.80 18.66 2.16
C MET A 128 -27.87 19.95 1.32
N GLU A 129 -28.18 19.87 0.04
CA GLU A 129 -28.41 21.06 -0.79
C GLU A 129 -29.69 21.79 -0.36
N GLU A 130 -30.75 21.03 -0.05
CA GLU A 130 -32.01 21.63 0.42
C GLU A 130 -31.89 22.35 1.78
N THR A 131 -31.03 21.81 2.68
CA THR A 131 -30.75 22.49 3.95
C THR A 131 -29.85 23.71 3.80
N MET A 132 -28.93 23.75 2.86
CA MET A 132 -28.09 24.92 2.59
C MET A 132 -28.90 26.05 1.88
N GLU A 133 -29.82 25.69 0.98
CA GLU A 133 -30.72 26.69 0.35
C GLU A 133 -31.70 27.29 1.35
N MET A 134 -32.25 26.51 2.29
CA MET A 134 -33.13 27.02 3.34
C MET A 134 -32.39 27.94 4.32
N GLU A 135 -31.14 27.67 4.64
CA GLU A 135 -30.34 28.49 5.55
C GLU A 135 -29.92 29.82 4.88
N SER A 136 -29.59 29.83 3.58
CA SER A 136 -29.30 31.03 2.81
C SER A 136 -30.52 31.92 2.61
N ALA A 137 -31.71 31.34 2.39
CA ALA A 137 -32.98 32.09 2.24
C ALA A 137 -33.43 32.75 3.56
N SER A 138 -33.04 32.17 4.73
CA SER A 138 -33.39 32.75 6.03
C SER A 138 -32.53 33.96 6.40
N LEU A 139 -31.33 34.08 5.84
CA LEU A 139 -30.41 35.21 6.10
C LEU A 139 -30.74 36.45 5.29
N ASP A 140 -31.40 36.32 4.15
CA ASP A 140 -31.76 37.46 3.27
C ASP A 140 -33.05 38.19 3.71
N ASN A 141 -33.82 37.59 4.60
CA ASN A 141 -35.10 38.16 5.08
C ASN A 141 -34.99 38.99 6.39
N GLY A 142 -33.75 39.18 6.91
CA GLY A 142 -33.49 39.87 8.16
C GLY A 142 -33.02 41.34 8.07
N SER A 143 -32.92 41.91 6.85
CA SER A 143 -32.30 43.23 6.65
C SER A 143 -33.22 44.29 6.02
N THR A 144 -34.50 44.39 6.44
CA THR A 144 -35.31 45.54 6.13
C THR A 144 -36.29 45.83 7.25
N SER A 145 -35.86 46.61 8.26
CA SER A 145 -36.73 47.56 8.97
C SER A 145 -35.93 48.31 10.02
N GLY A 146 -35.71 49.61 9.82
CA GLY A 146 -35.15 50.47 10.89
C GLY A 146 -34.67 51.82 10.41
N GLU A 147 -35.45 52.53 9.58
CA GLU A 147 -35.37 53.98 9.50
C GLU A 147 -36.72 54.57 9.91
N ALA A 148 -36.71 55.36 10.97
CA ALA A 148 -37.42 56.61 11.17
C ALA A 148 -37.68 56.90 12.66
N HIS A 149 -37.07 57.90 13.17
CA HIS A 149 -37.35 59.01 14.04
C HIS A 149 -36.28 59.30 15.02
#